data_90ba1b60b633f8dc107a8c54a517a540
#
_entry.id   90ba1b60b633f8dc107a8c54a517a540
#
_cell.length_a   1.000
_cell.length_b   1.000
_cell.length_c   1.000
_cell.angle_alpha   90.00
_cell.angle_beta   90.00
_cell.angle_gamma   90.00
#
_symmetry.space_group_name_H-M   'P 1'
#
loop_
_entity.id
_entity.type
_entity.pdbx_description
1 polymer ?
#
loop_
_entity_poly.entity_id
_entity_poly.type
_entity_poly.pdbx_seq_one_letter_code
_entity_poly.pdbx_strand_id
1 'polypeptide(L)'
;MSKTKRQPIKAGAVFAVLYGISTLLGSTLQDKGYLCRPEPRTVILSVAGGLIAFFLFVIVIGDSQTRFAAEAGRGRRQVTPERRGQKFSARRKESAALWLLFMTADLIILLGVYPGFFVYDAADELAMVQTRMFTTHHPLFHVLPLGFFLQLVHKLTGSYNAGIFLYLLLQAAVINAVFVFMLTELSSERREGRDQWFLPVTVLFLMSCPTVTMFVLCSTKDGLFGASLLLMTISLRRIVRTPALLTGKNPWKTLFIVSSALMMLYRRNGVYAFAFAGIFLLIWSFRKKLFRQMLFCLLAALLLQWGVNTALAKAVGAKGGEYQEALSVPIMQLTRVYALDKDSLPVSDQRAFESLFDTPVQDKYNPKLSDQVKLHFRNDVFDENPAKYASLWLRTGLSHPAAYLNAWLMTSYGYWYSSGMIDCYKGNTVYTFTYGDSSYFGYETEQPGTRHSFIPWIDRFYKEVSLNPAVQKLPVLHWLISPGALFWIWVFLSFGIVLRGSRTLLIPYLPVGAVFLTVLLGPCTLPRYVVYLWLGLPLLLWDFLYCRGRQGQ
;
A
#
# COMPACT_ATOMS: atom_id res chain seq x y z
N MET A 1 -29.95 20.23 21.52
CA MET A 1 -28.94 19.19 21.24
C MET A 1 -27.62 19.60 21.85
N SER A 2 -27.05 18.80 22.78
CA SER A 2 -25.77 19.11 23.41
C SER A 2 -24.63 19.20 22.38
N LYS A 3 -23.58 19.99 22.66
CA LYS A 3 -22.40 20.14 21.78
C LYS A 3 -21.82 18.78 21.36
N THR A 4 -21.86 17.78 22.24
CA THR A 4 -21.40 16.39 22.01
C THR A 4 -22.18 15.64 20.93
N LYS A 5 -23.49 15.88 20.79
CA LYS A 5 -24.31 15.24 19.73
C LYS A 5 -24.23 15.94 18.36
N ARG A 6 -23.80 17.22 18.31
CA ARG A 6 -23.67 17.98 17.05
C ARG A 6 -22.40 17.66 16.25
N GLN A 7 -21.32 17.25 16.93
CA GLN A 7 -20.04 16.97 16.25
C GLN A 7 -20.07 15.74 15.32
N PRO A 8 -20.62 14.58 15.70
CA PRO A 8 -20.75 13.44 14.78
C PRO A 8 -21.57 13.74 13.54
N ILE A 9 -22.66 14.53 13.70
CA ILE A 9 -23.52 14.89 12.57
C ILE A 9 -22.77 15.77 11.57
N LYS A 10 -22.05 16.81 12.04
CA LYS A 10 -21.27 17.68 11.15
C LYS A 10 -20.17 16.90 10.42
N ALA A 11 -19.44 16.08 11.14
CA ALA A 11 -18.37 15.28 10.53
C ALA A 11 -18.93 14.18 9.61
N GLY A 12 -20.06 13.57 9.96
CA GLY A 12 -20.78 12.64 9.11
C GLY A 12 -21.25 13.29 7.81
N ALA A 13 -21.72 14.54 7.87
CA ALA A 13 -22.08 15.30 6.68
C ALA A 13 -20.86 15.57 5.77
N VAL A 14 -19.72 15.97 6.34
CA VAL A 14 -18.47 16.14 5.57
C VAL A 14 -18.03 14.81 4.93
N PHE A 15 -18.02 13.72 5.71
CA PHE A 15 -17.68 12.39 5.22
C PHE A 15 -18.60 11.96 4.07
N ALA A 16 -19.92 12.14 4.23
CA ALA A 16 -20.93 11.79 3.23
C ALA A 16 -20.76 12.58 1.92
N VAL A 17 -20.49 13.88 2.02
CA VAL A 17 -20.25 14.74 0.85
C VAL A 17 -18.99 14.28 0.12
N LEU A 18 -17.89 14.05 0.82
CA LEU A 18 -16.64 13.56 0.21
C LEU A 18 -16.84 12.19 -0.45
N TYR A 19 -17.54 11.27 0.23
CA TYR A 19 -17.86 9.95 -0.32
C TYR A 19 -18.78 10.05 -1.55
N GLY A 20 -19.81 10.88 -1.50
CA GLY A 20 -20.72 11.12 -2.63
C GLY A 20 -20.01 11.72 -3.83
N ILE A 21 -19.14 12.73 -3.62
CA ILE A 21 -18.30 13.31 -4.69
C ILE A 21 -17.38 12.23 -5.29
N SER A 22 -16.71 11.45 -4.44
CA SER A 22 -15.86 10.35 -4.90
C SER A 22 -16.64 9.34 -5.74
N THR A 23 -17.85 8.97 -5.33
CA THR A 23 -18.70 8.04 -6.06
C THR A 23 -19.14 8.65 -7.40
N LEU A 24 -19.52 9.94 -7.42
CA LEU A 24 -19.93 10.63 -8.64
C LEU A 24 -18.80 10.70 -9.67
N LEU A 25 -17.62 11.16 -9.23
CA LEU A 25 -16.47 11.31 -10.11
C LEU A 25 -15.94 9.94 -10.56
N GLY A 26 -15.80 8.99 -9.64
CA GLY A 26 -15.25 7.66 -9.92
C GLY A 26 -16.14 6.85 -10.85
N SER A 27 -17.47 6.88 -10.66
CA SER A 27 -18.40 6.23 -11.58
C SER A 27 -18.33 6.84 -12.97
N THR A 28 -18.31 8.18 -13.08
CA THR A 28 -18.19 8.87 -14.38
C THR A 28 -16.90 8.49 -15.10
N LEU A 29 -15.77 8.47 -14.38
CA LEU A 29 -14.47 8.06 -14.94
C LEU A 29 -14.48 6.59 -15.40
N GLN A 30 -15.05 5.70 -14.59
CA GLN A 30 -15.14 4.27 -14.92
C GLN A 30 -15.97 4.03 -16.16
N ASP A 31 -17.12 4.71 -16.29
CA ASP A 31 -18.09 4.46 -17.36
C ASP A 31 -17.72 5.19 -18.67
N LYS A 32 -17.15 6.39 -18.58
CA LYS A 32 -16.89 7.26 -19.75
C LYS A 32 -15.41 7.41 -20.11
N GLY A 33 -14.48 7.12 -19.17
CA GLY A 33 -13.04 7.32 -19.37
C GLY A 33 -12.57 8.77 -19.26
N TYR A 34 -13.44 9.70 -18.88
CA TYR A 34 -13.13 11.10 -18.63
C TYR A 34 -14.22 11.79 -17.80
N LEU A 35 -13.92 12.93 -17.20
CA LEU A 35 -14.89 13.75 -16.50
C LEU A 35 -15.80 14.47 -17.51
N CYS A 36 -17.08 14.19 -17.40
CA CYS A 36 -18.14 14.86 -18.17
C CYS A 36 -19.32 15.12 -17.26
N ARG A 37 -20.38 15.75 -17.81
CA ARG A 37 -21.62 15.91 -17.08
C ARG A 37 -22.19 14.54 -16.71
N PRO A 38 -22.39 14.25 -15.40
CA PRO A 38 -22.85 12.94 -14.97
C PRO A 38 -24.29 12.68 -15.41
N GLU A 39 -24.61 11.44 -15.67
CA GLU A 39 -25.98 11.00 -15.94
C GLU A 39 -26.85 11.13 -14.68
N PRO A 40 -28.17 11.43 -14.81
CA PRO A 40 -29.07 11.56 -13.66
C PRO A 40 -29.02 10.33 -12.71
N ARG A 41 -28.92 9.12 -13.27
CA ARG A 41 -28.79 7.87 -12.50
C ARG A 41 -27.55 7.88 -11.62
N THR A 42 -26.41 8.31 -12.16
CA THR A 42 -25.14 8.40 -11.42
C THR A 42 -25.25 9.39 -10.27
N VAL A 43 -25.90 10.54 -10.50
CA VAL A 43 -26.15 11.54 -9.45
C VAL A 43 -27.01 10.95 -8.33
N ILE A 44 -28.11 10.29 -8.68
CA ILE A 44 -29.03 9.67 -7.70
C ILE A 44 -28.28 8.61 -6.86
N LEU A 45 -27.51 7.72 -7.49
CA LEU A 45 -26.74 6.69 -6.81
C LEU A 45 -25.66 7.28 -5.89
N SER A 46 -25.01 8.36 -6.33
CA SER A 46 -23.99 9.06 -5.53
C SER A 46 -24.58 9.75 -4.30
N VAL A 47 -25.74 10.39 -4.45
CA VAL A 47 -26.48 11.00 -3.34
C VAL A 47 -26.97 9.91 -2.38
N ALA A 48 -27.57 8.82 -2.89
CA ALA A 48 -28.01 7.70 -2.06
C ALA A 48 -26.86 7.05 -1.29
N GLY A 49 -25.73 6.80 -1.95
CA GLY A 49 -24.51 6.29 -1.33
C GLY A 49 -23.98 7.23 -0.25
N GLY A 50 -23.95 8.54 -0.52
CA GLY A 50 -23.58 9.56 0.47
C GLY A 50 -24.51 9.56 1.69
N LEU A 51 -25.82 9.44 1.50
CA LEU A 51 -26.80 9.36 2.59
C LEU A 51 -26.60 8.09 3.42
N ILE A 52 -26.40 6.93 2.78
CA ILE A 52 -26.11 5.68 3.48
C ILE A 52 -24.82 5.83 4.31
N ALA A 53 -23.78 6.38 3.71
CA ALA A 53 -22.51 6.64 4.39
C ALA A 53 -22.67 7.59 5.58
N PHE A 54 -23.52 8.62 5.45
CA PHE A 54 -23.88 9.54 6.54
C PHE A 54 -24.52 8.80 7.72
N PHE A 55 -25.59 8.03 7.46
CA PHE A 55 -26.31 7.32 8.51
C PHE A 55 -25.41 6.29 9.20
N LEU A 56 -24.66 5.48 8.44
CA LEU A 56 -23.70 4.54 8.99
C LEU A 56 -22.65 5.25 9.86
N PHE A 57 -22.13 6.38 9.40
CA PHE A 57 -21.16 7.17 10.15
C PHE A 57 -21.74 7.68 11.47
N VAL A 58 -22.92 8.29 11.43
CA VAL A 58 -23.56 8.86 12.63
C VAL A 58 -23.93 7.77 13.63
N ILE A 59 -24.45 6.63 13.16
CA ILE A 59 -24.81 5.49 14.03
C ILE A 59 -23.56 4.92 14.70
N VAL A 60 -22.55 4.52 13.92
CA VAL A 60 -21.36 3.84 14.43
C VAL A 60 -20.52 4.77 15.31
N ILE A 61 -20.32 6.02 14.91
CA ILE A 61 -19.53 6.99 15.68
C ILE A 61 -20.32 7.51 16.88
N GLY A 62 -21.63 7.76 16.72
CA GLY A 62 -22.52 8.21 17.80
C GLY A 62 -22.64 7.17 18.91
N ASP A 63 -22.90 5.90 18.58
CA ASP A 63 -22.96 4.80 19.54
C ASP A 63 -21.61 4.60 20.25
N SER A 64 -20.53 4.65 19.49
CA SER A 64 -19.19 4.53 20.06
C SER A 64 -18.86 5.66 21.04
N GLN A 65 -19.28 6.91 20.78
CA GLN A 65 -19.09 8.02 21.72
C GLN A 65 -19.89 7.86 23.01
N THR A 66 -21.14 7.39 22.92
CA THR A 66 -21.99 7.14 24.10
C THR A 66 -21.43 6.03 24.96
N ARG A 67 -20.96 4.94 24.39
CA ARG A 67 -20.28 3.84 25.10
C ARG A 67 -19.00 4.33 25.79
N PHE A 68 -18.18 5.15 25.13
CA PHE A 68 -16.97 5.71 25.73
C PHE A 68 -17.26 6.68 26.88
N ALA A 69 -18.33 7.49 26.79
CA ALA A 69 -18.74 8.40 27.84
C ALA A 69 -19.24 7.65 29.09
N ALA A 70 -20.05 6.59 28.91
CA ALA A 70 -20.52 5.74 29.98
C ALA A 70 -19.40 5.03 30.75
N GLU A 71 -18.30 4.68 30.06
CA GLU A 71 -17.13 4.03 30.67
C GLU A 71 -16.19 5.01 31.38
N ALA A 72 -16.16 6.26 30.97
CA ALA A 72 -15.39 7.29 31.67
C ALA A 72 -15.90 7.51 33.09
N GLY A 73 -17.22 7.28 33.33
CA GLY A 73 -17.85 7.34 34.63
C GLY A 73 -17.61 6.13 35.56
N ARG A 74 -17.17 4.98 34.99
CA ARG A 74 -16.83 3.80 35.78
C ARG A 74 -15.34 3.79 36.10
N GLY A 75 -14.99 4.10 37.35
CA GLY A 75 -13.63 4.35 37.84
C GLY A 75 -12.54 3.37 37.36
N ARG A 76 -11.33 3.90 37.20
CA ARG A 76 -10.07 3.19 36.89
C ARG A 76 -9.84 2.06 37.91
N ARG A 77 -9.95 0.80 37.52
CA ARG A 77 -9.22 -0.27 38.21
C ARG A 77 -7.74 -0.20 37.76
N GLN A 78 -6.89 0.12 38.73
CA GLN A 78 -5.42 0.08 38.52
C GLN A 78 -5.00 -1.38 38.29
N VAL A 79 -4.25 -1.61 37.24
CA VAL A 79 -3.57 -2.89 37.00
C VAL A 79 -2.35 -2.93 37.93
N THR A 80 -2.35 -3.86 38.87
CA THR A 80 -1.23 -4.12 39.79
C THR A 80 0.00 -4.68 39.08
N PRO A 81 1.22 -4.28 39.49
CA PRO A 81 2.48 -4.64 38.79
C PRO A 81 2.98 -6.08 38.94
N GLU A 82 2.31 -6.93 39.68
CA GLU A 82 2.89 -8.15 40.28
C GLU A 82 2.99 -9.43 39.40
N ARG A 83 2.81 -9.38 38.08
CA ARG A 83 2.91 -10.61 37.26
C ARG A 83 3.92 -10.53 36.09
N ARG A 84 5.07 -9.90 36.25
CA ARG A 84 6.02 -9.70 35.11
C ARG A 84 6.84 -10.94 34.71
N GLY A 85 7.25 -11.81 35.61
CA GLY A 85 8.21 -12.90 35.35
C GLY A 85 7.61 -14.15 34.70
N GLN A 86 6.47 -14.64 35.21
CA GLN A 86 5.78 -15.82 34.67
C GLN A 86 5.13 -15.59 33.30
N LYS A 87 4.80 -14.34 32.97
CA LYS A 87 4.18 -13.94 31.69
C LYS A 87 5.11 -13.99 30.48
N PHE A 88 6.44 -13.94 30.66
CA PHE A 88 7.37 -13.86 29.53
C PHE A 88 7.54 -15.21 28.80
N SER A 89 7.65 -16.31 29.53
CA SER A 89 7.76 -17.66 28.93
C SER A 89 6.45 -18.12 28.28
N ALA A 90 5.29 -17.86 28.92
CA ALA A 90 4.00 -18.15 28.34
C ALA A 90 3.76 -17.36 27.04
N ARG A 91 4.07 -16.06 27.03
CA ARG A 91 3.97 -15.22 25.83
C ARG A 91 4.85 -15.69 24.68
N ARG A 92 6.07 -16.18 24.95
CA ARG A 92 6.92 -16.75 23.89
C ARG A 92 6.29 -17.97 23.25
N LYS A 93 5.70 -18.88 24.04
CA LYS A 93 5.01 -20.07 23.54
C LYS A 93 3.78 -19.70 22.71
N GLU A 94 2.98 -18.75 23.18
CA GLU A 94 1.81 -18.24 22.45
C GLU A 94 2.20 -17.58 21.13
N SER A 95 3.26 -16.75 21.12
CA SER A 95 3.78 -16.12 19.90
C SER A 95 4.33 -17.14 18.91
N ALA A 96 5.04 -18.18 19.39
CA ALA A 96 5.54 -19.26 18.55
C ALA A 96 4.39 -20.08 17.96
N ALA A 97 3.36 -20.39 18.76
CA ALA A 97 2.17 -21.11 18.30
C ALA A 97 1.40 -20.31 17.22
N LEU A 98 1.24 -19.01 17.41
CA LEU A 98 0.61 -18.13 16.41
C LEU A 98 1.43 -18.06 15.12
N TRP A 99 2.75 -17.95 15.25
CA TRP A 99 3.63 -17.95 14.08
C TRP A 99 3.55 -19.27 13.30
N LEU A 100 3.57 -20.40 13.99
CA LEU A 100 3.38 -21.72 13.39
C LEU A 100 2.01 -21.86 12.72
N LEU A 101 0.96 -21.30 13.33
CA LEU A 101 -0.39 -21.29 12.74
C LEU A 101 -0.41 -20.55 11.41
N PHE A 102 0.15 -19.32 11.36
CA PHE A 102 0.28 -18.57 10.12
C PHE A 102 1.11 -19.31 9.08
N MET A 103 2.27 -19.85 9.47
CA MET A 103 3.14 -20.62 8.56
C MET A 103 2.44 -21.86 8.01
N THR A 104 1.62 -22.54 8.83
CA THR A 104 0.85 -23.71 8.39
C THR A 104 -0.20 -23.32 7.36
N ALA A 105 -0.92 -22.22 7.61
CA ALA A 105 -1.91 -21.72 6.65
C ALA A 105 -1.27 -21.30 5.32
N ASP A 106 -0.18 -20.56 5.39
CA ASP A 106 0.56 -20.13 4.19
C ASP A 106 1.17 -21.32 3.44
N LEU A 107 1.67 -22.34 4.14
CA LEU A 107 2.17 -23.56 3.53
C LEU A 107 1.06 -24.32 2.76
N ILE A 108 -0.13 -24.42 3.34
CA ILE A 108 -1.28 -25.05 2.68
C ILE A 108 -1.65 -24.28 1.41
N ILE A 109 -1.70 -22.94 1.48
CA ILE A 109 -1.97 -22.11 0.30
C ILE A 109 -0.86 -22.28 -0.73
N LEU A 110 0.41 -22.22 -0.29
CA LEU A 110 1.57 -22.34 -1.17
C LEU A 110 1.63 -23.69 -1.90
N LEU A 111 1.22 -24.78 -1.24
CA LEU A 111 1.05 -26.09 -1.90
C LEU A 111 -0.10 -26.08 -2.92
N GLY A 112 -1.16 -25.31 -2.64
CA GLY A 112 -2.25 -25.11 -3.61
C GLY A 112 -1.82 -24.36 -4.86
N VAL A 113 -0.91 -23.39 -4.71
CA VAL A 113 -0.41 -22.55 -5.80
C VAL A 113 1.08 -22.76 -6.08
N TYR A 114 1.59 -23.97 -5.85
CA TYR A 114 3.02 -24.28 -5.99
C TYR A 114 3.57 -23.89 -7.37
N PRO A 115 4.74 -23.28 -7.45
CA PRO A 115 5.71 -22.97 -6.39
C PRO A 115 5.42 -21.65 -5.65
N GLY A 116 4.32 -20.98 -5.92
CA GLY A 116 3.91 -19.69 -5.37
C GLY A 116 3.62 -18.68 -6.47
N PHE A 117 3.35 -17.42 -6.09
CA PHE A 117 3.10 -16.34 -7.04
C PHE A 117 4.41 -15.70 -7.47
N PHE A 118 5.10 -16.32 -8.41
CA PHE A 118 6.34 -15.80 -9.02
C PHE A 118 5.96 -14.95 -10.23
N VAL A 119 5.64 -13.70 -10.00
CA VAL A 119 4.98 -12.79 -10.96
C VAL A 119 5.47 -11.35 -10.80
N TYR A 120 5.01 -10.47 -11.65
CA TYR A 120 5.38 -9.06 -11.75
C TYR A 120 6.87 -8.88 -12.08
N ASP A 121 7.61 -8.24 -11.19
CA ASP A 121 9.01 -7.86 -11.39
C ASP A 121 9.98 -9.03 -11.13
N ALA A 122 9.50 -10.16 -10.59
CA ALA A 122 10.37 -11.21 -10.05
C ALA A 122 11.22 -11.93 -11.12
N ALA A 123 10.67 -12.13 -12.32
CA ALA A 123 11.41 -12.71 -13.44
C ALA A 123 12.54 -11.77 -13.90
N ASP A 124 12.25 -10.48 -14.03
CA ASP A 124 13.25 -9.47 -14.39
C ASP A 124 14.34 -9.32 -13.32
N GLU A 125 13.95 -9.35 -12.05
CA GLU A 125 14.90 -9.32 -10.93
C GLU A 125 15.82 -10.55 -10.93
N LEU A 126 15.30 -11.73 -11.25
CA LEU A 126 16.10 -12.94 -11.43
C LEU A 126 17.03 -12.81 -12.65
N ALA A 127 16.53 -12.33 -13.78
CA ALA A 127 17.31 -12.13 -14.99
C ALA A 127 18.50 -11.15 -14.76
N MET A 128 18.30 -10.08 -13.98
CA MET A 128 19.39 -9.17 -13.59
C MET A 128 20.53 -9.91 -12.86
N VAL A 129 20.21 -10.87 -12.01
CA VAL A 129 21.22 -11.65 -11.29
C VAL A 129 21.86 -12.71 -12.19
N GLN A 130 21.09 -13.34 -13.08
CA GLN A 130 21.58 -14.34 -14.03
C GLN A 130 22.57 -13.74 -15.05
N THR A 131 22.22 -12.58 -15.60
CA THR A 131 23.02 -11.88 -16.62
C THR A 131 24.11 -11.01 -15.99
N ARG A 132 24.05 -10.76 -14.68
CA ARG A 132 24.87 -9.78 -13.95
C ARG A 132 24.78 -8.35 -14.51
N MET A 133 23.68 -8.03 -15.18
CA MET A 133 23.39 -6.70 -15.70
C MET A 133 22.47 -5.98 -14.72
N PHE A 134 23.07 -5.32 -13.74
CA PHE A 134 22.33 -4.64 -12.68
C PHE A 134 21.99 -3.21 -13.06
N THR A 135 20.74 -2.84 -12.82
CA THR A 135 20.26 -1.45 -12.88
C THR A 135 19.64 -1.08 -11.51
N THR A 136 19.43 0.20 -11.29
CA THR A 136 18.70 0.64 -10.11
C THR A 136 17.19 0.72 -10.38
N HIS A 137 16.66 0.15 -11.47
CA HIS A 137 15.22 0.09 -11.77
C HIS A 137 14.45 -0.61 -10.66
N HIS A 138 14.83 -1.84 -10.33
CA HIS A 138 14.32 -2.54 -9.14
C HIS A 138 15.24 -2.32 -7.93
N PRO A 139 14.70 -2.28 -6.69
CA PRO A 139 15.50 -2.12 -5.48
C PRO A 139 16.48 -3.29 -5.30
N LEU A 140 17.78 -3.02 -5.36
CA LEU A 140 18.83 -4.04 -5.24
C LEU A 140 18.75 -4.81 -3.91
N PHE A 141 18.20 -4.19 -2.86
CA PHE A 141 17.96 -4.83 -1.57
C PHE A 141 16.95 -5.99 -1.67
N HIS A 142 16.11 -6.04 -2.70
CA HIS A 142 15.22 -7.16 -3.00
C HIS A 142 15.77 -8.05 -4.12
N VAL A 143 16.28 -7.46 -5.20
CA VAL A 143 16.86 -8.16 -6.36
C VAL A 143 17.91 -9.19 -5.94
N LEU A 144 18.87 -8.77 -5.11
CA LEU A 144 20.00 -9.63 -4.76
C LEU A 144 19.60 -10.83 -3.90
N PRO A 145 18.86 -10.68 -2.79
CA PRO A 145 18.40 -11.84 -2.02
C PRO A 145 17.53 -12.79 -2.83
N LEU A 146 16.58 -12.28 -3.61
CA LEU A 146 15.71 -13.10 -4.45
C LEU A 146 16.54 -13.88 -5.48
N GLY A 147 17.26 -13.19 -6.34
CA GLY A 147 17.94 -13.82 -7.47
C GLY A 147 19.06 -14.75 -7.06
N PHE A 148 19.93 -14.35 -6.11
CA PHE A 148 21.00 -15.24 -5.62
C PHE A 148 20.45 -16.45 -4.89
N PHE A 149 19.39 -16.32 -4.10
CA PHE A 149 18.76 -17.45 -3.41
C PHE A 149 18.17 -18.45 -4.40
N LEU A 150 17.43 -17.97 -5.41
CA LEU A 150 16.87 -18.82 -6.45
C LEU A 150 17.97 -19.55 -7.24
N GLN A 151 19.04 -18.86 -7.62
CA GLN A 151 20.18 -19.49 -8.32
C GLN A 151 20.88 -20.52 -7.44
N LEU A 152 21.09 -20.22 -6.16
CA LEU A 152 21.73 -21.15 -5.23
C LEU A 152 20.91 -22.44 -5.10
N VAL A 153 19.61 -22.33 -4.86
CA VAL A 153 18.73 -23.51 -4.73
C VAL A 153 18.66 -24.27 -6.06
N HIS A 154 18.55 -23.57 -7.19
CA HIS A 154 18.59 -24.23 -8.50
C HIS A 154 19.90 -25.00 -8.72
N LYS A 155 21.05 -24.43 -8.36
CA LYS A 155 22.35 -25.11 -8.46
C LYS A 155 22.42 -26.38 -7.60
N LEU A 156 21.76 -26.38 -6.44
CA LEU A 156 21.77 -27.51 -5.51
C LEU A 156 20.74 -28.59 -5.87
N THR A 157 19.60 -28.22 -6.44
CA THR A 157 18.45 -29.12 -6.64
C THR A 157 18.09 -29.36 -8.10
N GLY A 158 18.61 -28.57 -9.04
CA GLY A 158 18.20 -28.55 -10.43
C GLY A 158 16.83 -27.92 -10.69
N SER A 159 16.17 -27.32 -9.68
CA SER A 159 14.80 -26.86 -9.76
C SER A 159 14.65 -25.39 -9.35
N TYR A 160 14.15 -24.54 -10.26
CA TYR A 160 13.73 -23.17 -9.93
C TYR A 160 12.45 -23.16 -9.08
N ASN A 161 11.53 -24.10 -9.30
CA ASN A 161 10.33 -24.23 -8.47
C ASN A 161 10.67 -24.44 -6.99
N ALA A 162 11.67 -25.26 -6.68
CA ALA A 162 12.15 -25.43 -5.31
C ALA A 162 12.71 -24.11 -4.75
N GLY A 163 13.45 -23.36 -5.57
CA GLY A 163 13.99 -22.04 -5.18
C GLY A 163 12.87 -21.04 -4.86
N ILE A 164 11.89 -20.92 -5.73
CA ILE A 164 10.73 -20.02 -5.55
C ILE A 164 9.96 -20.39 -4.28
N PHE A 165 9.62 -21.68 -4.13
CA PHE A 165 8.89 -22.20 -2.97
C PHE A 165 9.61 -21.87 -1.65
N LEU A 166 10.89 -22.18 -1.54
CA LEU A 166 11.67 -21.93 -0.32
C LEU A 166 11.86 -20.43 -0.06
N TYR A 167 12.07 -19.61 -1.10
CA TYR A 167 12.15 -18.17 -0.95
C TYR A 167 10.84 -17.59 -0.38
N LEU A 168 9.70 -18.02 -0.89
CA LEU A 168 8.41 -17.56 -0.43
C LEU A 168 8.08 -18.03 0.99
N LEU A 169 8.53 -19.20 1.39
CA LEU A 169 8.46 -19.64 2.80
C LEU A 169 9.29 -18.75 3.72
N LEU A 170 10.49 -18.35 3.32
CA LEU A 170 11.31 -17.40 4.08
C LEU A 170 10.66 -16.03 4.15
N GLN A 171 10.13 -15.54 3.04
CA GLN A 171 9.39 -14.28 3.00
C GLN A 171 8.15 -14.31 3.91
N ALA A 172 7.35 -15.37 3.84
CA ALA A 172 6.20 -15.58 4.71
C ALA A 172 6.61 -15.63 6.19
N ALA A 173 7.73 -16.30 6.51
CA ALA A 173 8.25 -16.37 7.87
C ALA A 173 8.55 -14.98 8.45
N VAL A 174 9.14 -14.09 7.65
CA VAL A 174 9.44 -12.70 8.05
C VAL A 174 8.15 -11.87 8.21
N ILE A 175 7.23 -11.93 7.25
CA ILE A 175 5.98 -11.16 7.29
C ILE A 175 5.12 -11.63 8.46
N ASN A 176 4.99 -12.94 8.68
CA ASN A 176 4.24 -13.52 9.79
C ASN A 176 4.85 -13.18 11.15
N ALA A 177 6.16 -13.03 11.24
CA ALA A 177 6.80 -12.55 12.48
C ALA A 177 6.33 -11.11 12.81
N VAL A 178 6.15 -10.25 11.79
CA VAL A 178 5.60 -8.90 11.98
C VAL A 178 4.12 -8.96 12.39
N PHE A 179 3.31 -9.86 11.82
CA PHE A 179 1.91 -10.05 12.25
C PHE A 179 1.82 -10.50 13.69
N VAL A 180 2.62 -11.50 14.09
CA VAL A 180 2.66 -11.97 15.47
C VAL A 180 3.14 -10.88 16.42
N PHE A 181 4.13 -10.08 16.01
CA PHE A 181 4.58 -8.93 16.79
C PHE A 181 3.45 -7.92 17.00
N MET A 182 2.69 -7.56 15.95
CA MET A 182 1.50 -6.72 16.06
C MET A 182 0.47 -7.30 17.03
N LEU A 183 0.10 -8.57 16.87
CA LEU A 183 -0.88 -9.25 17.72
C LEU A 183 -0.43 -9.30 19.18
N THR A 184 0.86 -9.53 19.43
CA THR A 184 1.45 -9.54 20.77
C THR A 184 1.37 -8.15 21.42
N GLU A 185 1.67 -7.09 20.66
CA GLU A 185 1.52 -5.71 21.13
C GLU A 185 0.06 -5.38 21.47
N LEU A 186 -0.88 -5.73 20.59
CA LEU A 186 -2.31 -5.53 20.83
C LEU A 186 -2.81 -6.35 22.03
N SER A 187 -2.37 -7.60 22.15
CA SER A 187 -2.68 -8.46 23.30
C SER A 187 -2.19 -7.86 24.61
N SER A 188 -1.05 -7.15 24.60
CA SER A 188 -0.52 -6.51 25.80
C SER A 188 -1.38 -5.33 26.31
N GLU A 189 -2.21 -4.77 25.44
CA GLU A 189 -3.11 -3.66 25.72
C GLU A 189 -4.53 -4.11 26.11
N ARG A 190 -4.82 -5.42 26.03
CA ARG A 190 -6.17 -5.98 26.31
C ARG A 190 -6.60 -5.72 27.74
N ARG A 191 -7.92 -5.53 27.88
CA ARG A 191 -8.62 -5.48 29.16
C ARG A 191 -9.45 -6.75 29.34
N GLU A 192 -9.47 -7.31 30.52
CA GLU A 192 -10.24 -8.52 30.81
C GLU A 192 -11.72 -8.34 30.42
N GLY A 193 -12.24 -9.30 29.65
CA GLY A 193 -13.66 -9.50 29.36
C GLY A 193 -14.22 -8.83 28.12
N ARG A 194 -13.52 -7.86 27.46
CA ARG A 194 -14.19 -7.03 26.44
C ARG A 194 -13.69 -7.19 25.01
N ASP A 195 -12.45 -7.55 24.83
CA ASP A 195 -11.74 -7.52 23.52
C ASP A 195 -11.35 -8.93 23.06
N GLN A 196 -11.98 -9.97 23.63
CA GLN A 196 -11.57 -11.36 23.40
C GLN A 196 -11.76 -11.79 21.94
N TRP A 197 -12.78 -11.26 21.26
CA TRP A 197 -13.10 -11.57 19.87
C TRP A 197 -12.16 -10.94 18.86
N PHE A 198 -11.52 -9.81 19.19
CA PHE A 198 -10.76 -9.01 18.21
C PHE A 198 -9.54 -9.74 17.68
N LEU A 199 -8.74 -10.36 18.55
CA LEU A 199 -7.53 -11.06 18.10
C LEU A 199 -7.84 -12.29 17.25
N PRO A 200 -8.79 -13.19 17.61
CA PRO A 200 -9.19 -14.28 16.73
C PRO A 200 -9.70 -13.82 15.37
N VAL A 201 -10.52 -12.77 15.33
CA VAL A 201 -11.01 -12.21 14.06
C VAL A 201 -9.88 -11.61 13.24
N THR A 202 -8.92 -10.95 13.89
CA THR A 202 -7.73 -10.42 13.20
C THR A 202 -6.86 -11.54 12.63
N VAL A 203 -6.64 -12.62 13.39
CA VAL A 203 -5.92 -13.82 12.91
C VAL A 203 -6.64 -14.41 11.70
N LEU A 204 -7.95 -14.62 11.80
CA LEU A 204 -8.75 -15.14 10.70
C LEU A 204 -8.65 -14.23 9.46
N PHE A 205 -8.77 -12.91 9.63
CA PHE A 205 -8.63 -11.94 8.55
C PHE A 205 -7.26 -12.05 7.86
N LEU A 206 -6.16 -12.05 8.63
CA LEU A 206 -4.82 -12.12 8.07
C LEU A 206 -4.53 -13.45 7.34
N MET A 207 -5.16 -14.56 7.78
CA MET A 207 -5.01 -15.88 7.18
C MET A 207 -5.91 -16.13 5.97
N SER A 208 -7.05 -15.41 5.86
CA SER A 208 -8.08 -15.71 4.84
C SER A 208 -8.34 -14.58 3.85
N CYS A 209 -7.86 -13.36 4.12
CA CYS A 209 -8.00 -12.26 3.16
C CYS A 209 -7.13 -12.52 1.92
N PRO A 210 -7.72 -12.71 0.72
CA PRO A 210 -6.97 -13.11 -0.47
C PRO A 210 -5.88 -12.11 -0.85
N THR A 211 -6.08 -10.81 -0.62
CA THR A 211 -5.05 -9.78 -0.86
C THR A 211 -3.87 -9.96 0.09
N VAL A 212 -4.12 -10.25 1.37
CA VAL A 212 -3.04 -10.47 2.35
C VAL A 212 -2.23 -11.71 2.00
N THR A 213 -2.92 -12.85 1.86
CA THR A 213 -2.27 -14.15 1.62
C THR A 213 -1.53 -14.19 0.29
N MET A 214 -2.09 -13.58 -0.75
CA MET A 214 -1.40 -13.47 -2.02
C MET A 214 -0.08 -12.70 -1.90
N PHE A 215 -0.07 -11.52 -1.26
CA PHE A 215 1.16 -10.72 -1.16
C PHE A 215 2.14 -11.20 -0.08
N VAL A 216 1.72 -12.06 0.82
CA VAL A 216 2.64 -12.84 1.67
C VAL A 216 3.40 -13.87 0.82
N LEU A 217 2.72 -14.51 -0.14
CA LEU A 217 3.24 -15.61 -0.98
C LEU A 217 3.57 -15.17 -2.42
N CYS A 218 3.70 -13.87 -2.65
CA CYS A 218 4.13 -13.29 -3.93
C CYS A 218 5.58 -12.84 -3.86
N SER A 219 6.36 -13.22 -4.84
CA SER A 219 7.81 -12.93 -4.91
C SER A 219 8.15 -11.47 -5.20
N THR A 220 7.22 -10.56 -4.98
CA THR A 220 7.45 -9.12 -5.11
C THR A 220 7.87 -8.49 -3.78
N LYS A 221 8.56 -7.37 -3.88
CA LYS A 221 8.93 -6.51 -2.74
C LYS A 221 7.76 -5.94 -1.94
N ASP A 222 6.53 -5.99 -2.49
CA ASP A 222 5.36 -5.28 -1.95
C ASP A 222 4.90 -5.81 -0.59
N GLY A 223 4.92 -7.13 -0.38
CA GLY A 223 4.63 -7.75 0.91
C GLY A 223 5.63 -7.34 2.00
N LEU A 224 6.93 -7.39 1.69
CA LEU A 224 8.02 -7.01 2.61
C LEU A 224 8.03 -5.50 2.89
N PHE A 225 7.72 -4.67 1.87
CA PHE A 225 7.51 -3.23 2.05
C PHE A 225 6.36 -2.96 3.03
N GLY A 226 5.20 -3.61 2.82
CA GLY A 226 4.03 -3.47 3.68
C GLY A 226 4.29 -3.91 5.12
N ALA A 227 5.00 -5.03 5.31
CA ALA A 227 5.40 -5.51 6.64
C ALA A 227 6.37 -4.54 7.32
N SER A 228 7.34 -3.97 6.59
CA SER A 228 8.27 -2.97 7.12
C SER A 228 7.57 -1.68 7.53
N LEU A 229 6.60 -1.21 6.72
CA LEU A 229 5.77 -0.05 7.04
C LEU A 229 4.86 -0.32 8.26
N LEU A 230 4.30 -1.53 8.38
CA LEU A 230 3.54 -1.94 9.55
C LEU A 230 4.42 -1.93 10.81
N LEU A 231 5.62 -2.50 10.75
CA LEU A 231 6.56 -2.52 11.87
C LEU A 231 6.99 -1.11 12.29
N MET A 232 7.24 -0.22 11.31
CA MET A 232 7.48 1.20 11.53
C MET A 232 6.29 1.87 12.23
N THR A 233 5.06 1.59 11.76
CA THR A 233 3.83 2.15 12.34
C THR A 233 3.64 1.70 13.79
N ILE A 234 3.87 0.42 14.10
CA ILE A 234 3.80 -0.13 15.46
C ILE A 234 4.83 0.55 16.39
N SER A 235 6.07 0.68 15.93
CA SER A 235 7.13 1.31 16.70
C SER A 235 6.85 2.79 16.96
N LEU A 236 6.40 3.52 15.94
CA LEU A 236 6.02 4.93 16.04
C LEU A 236 4.80 5.12 16.95
N ARG A 237 3.82 4.20 16.88
CA ARG A 237 2.65 4.18 17.76
C ARG A 237 3.07 4.06 19.24
N ARG A 238 4.04 3.20 19.53
CA ARG A 238 4.59 3.05 20.88
C ARG A 238 5.32 4.30 21.35
N ILE A 239 6.12 4.90 20.48
CA ILE A 239 6.84 6.16 20.72
C ILE A 239 5.87 7.31 20.96
N VAL A 240 4.84 7.48 20.13
CA VAL A 240 3.85 8.56 20.28
C VAL A 240 3.08 8.45 21.59
N ARG A 241 2.78 7.24 22.04
CA ARG A 241 2.12 7.00 23.34
C ARG A 241 3.03 7.18 24.53
N THR A 242 4.33 6.96 24.35
CA THR A 242 5.34 7.07 25.41
C THR A 242 6.55 7.81 24.84
N PRO A 243 6.50 9.16 24.72
CA PRO A 243 7.53 9.95 24.04
C PRO A 243 8.94 9.82 24.65
N ALA A 244 9.03 9.48 25.94
CA ALA A 244 10.30 9.20 26.61
C ALA A 244 11.11 8.06 25.97
N LEU A 245 10.47 7.19 25.15
CA LEU A 245 11.17 6.13 24.40
C LEU A 245 12.11 6.67 23.31
N LEU A 246 11.99 7.94 22.93
CA LEU A 246 12.94 8.60 22.04
C LEU A 246 14.26 8.96 22.74
N THR A 247 14.27 9.03 24.08
CA THR A 247 15.46 9.38 24.86
C THR A 247 16.31 8.14 25.16
N GLY A 248 17.62 8.32 25.23
CA GLY A 248 18.56 7.26 25.61
C GLY A 248 18.66 6.10 24.59
N LYS A 249 19.21 4.98 25.04
CA LYS A 249 19.25 3.70 24.29
C LYS A 249 17.94 2.97 24.52
N ASN A 250 17.15 2.79 23.48
CA ASN A 250 15.84 2.15 23.58
C ASN A 250 15.54 1.29 22.35
N PRO A 251 15.08 0.02 22.50
CA PRO A 251 14.82 -0.87 21.38
C PRO A 251 13.73 -0.35 20.43
N TRP A 252 12.73 0.39 20.94
CA TRP A 252 11.68 0.96 20.10
C TRP A 252 12.19 2.05 19.16
N LYS A 253 13.16 2.84 19.61
CA LYS A 253 13.84 3.83 18.77
C LYS A 253 14.64 3.15 17.67
N THR A 254 15.40 2.11 18.00
CA THR A 254 16.16 1.32 17.02
C THR A 254 15.22 0.64 16.04
N LEU A 255 14.11 0.04 16.52
CA LEU A 255 13.11 -0.60 15.68
C LEU A 255 12.49 0.41 14.69
N PHE A 256 12.17 1.63 15.15
CA PHE A 256 11.68 2.69 14.27
C PHE A 256 12.68 3.06 13.18
N ILE A 257 13.96 3.25 13.52
CA ILE A 257 15.01 3.59 12.55
C ILE A 257 15.18 2.46 11.53
N VAL A 258 15.32 1.22 11.98
CA VAL A 258 15.57 0.06 11.11
C VAL A 258 14.36 -0.24 10.21
N SER A 259 13.15 -0.26 10.77
CA SER A 259 11.93 -0.52 9.97
C SER A 259 11.65 0.58 8.94
N SER A 260 11.97 1.85 9.28
CA SER A 260 11.89 2.95 8.33
C SER A 260 12.90 2.80 7.19
N ALA A 261 14.14 2.42 7.49
CA ALA A 261 15.16 2.17 6.48
C ALA A 261 14.77 0.98 5.57
N LEU A 262 14.28 -0.12 6.15
CA LEU A 262 13.80 -1.29 5.39
C LEU A 262 12.66 -0.91 4.44
N MET A 263 11.67 -0.17 4.92
CA MET A 263 10.58 0.33 4.08
C MET A 263 11.12 1.10 2.86
N MET A 264 12.05 2.02 3.09
CA MET A 264 12.66 2.82 2.01
C MET A 264 13.57 1.99 1.08
N LEU A 265 14.20 0.92 1.58
CA LEU A 265 15.03 0.00 0.79
C LEU A 265 14.21 -0.89 -0.14
N TYR A 266 12.99 -1.27 0.24
CA TYR A 266 12.11 -2.09 -0.61
C TYR A 266 11.42 -1.28 -1.71
N ARG A 267 11.15 0.02 -1.51
CA ARG A 267 10.49 0.86 -2.54
C ARG A 267 10.98 2.30 -2.50
N ARG A 268 11.32 2.87 -3.65
CA ARG A 268 11.81 4.26 -3.78
C ARG A 268 10.79 5.30 -3.31
N ASN A 269 9.50 5.12 -3.60
CA ASN A 269 8.46 6.03 -3.15
C ASN A 269 8.37 6.11 -1.61
N GLY A 270 8.86 5.09 -0.90
CA GLY A 270 9.03 5.11 0.55
C GLY A 270 9.92 6.25 1.04
N VAL A 271 10.95 6.64 0.29
CA VAL A 271 11.84 7.75 0.65
C VAL A 271 11.08 9.08 0.64
N TYR A 272 10.30 9.34 -0.43
CA TYR A 272 9.51 10.57 -0.54
C TYR A 272 8.42 10.63 0.53
N ALA A 273 7.73 9.50 0.74
CA ALA A 273 6.71 9.37 1.78
C ALA A 273 7.29 9.57 3.19
N PHE A 274 8.47 9.01 3.46
CA PHE A 274 9.15 9.16 4.73
C PHE A 274 9.59 10.61 4.98
N ALA A 275 10.17 11.28 3.98
CA ALA A 275 10.56 12.68 4.07
C ALA A 275 9.34 13.57 4.34
N PHE A 276 8.25 13.38 3.60
CA PHE A 276 7.01 14.14 3.79
C PHE A 276 6.40 13.91 5.19
N ALA A 277 6.25 12.66 5.62
CA ALA A 277 5.76 12.33 6.96
C ALA A 277 6.69 12.87 8.06
N GLY A 278 8.00 12.87 7.80
CA GLY A 278 9.04 13.38 8.69
C GLY A 278 8.82 14.83 9.10
N ILE A 279 8.32 15.69 8.20
CA ILE A 279 7.98 17.10 8.50
C ILE A 279 6.96 17.15 9.64
N PHE A 280 5.90 16.38 9.56
CA PHE A 280 4.84 16.34 10.59
C PHE A 280 5.33 15.70 11.90
N LEU A 281 6.20 14.70 11.82
CA LEU A 281 6.82 14.09 13.00
C LEU A 281 7.75 15.06 13.70
N LEU A 282 8.48 15.91 12.98
CA LEU A 282 9.30 16.97 13.56
C LEU A 282 8.44 18.05 14.25
N ILE A 283 7.34 18.47 13.62
CA ILE A 283 6.38 19.42 14.21
C ILE A 283 5.79 18.84 15.51
N TRP A 284 5.39 17.56 15.50
CA TRP A 284 4.88 16.90 16.69
C TRP A 284 5.93 16.82 17.79
N SER A 285 7.16 16.41 17.46
CA SER A 285 8.26 16.23 18.42
C SER A 285 8.74 17.56 18.99
N PHE A 286 8.68 18.65 18.20
CA PHE A 286 8.97 20.01 18.67
C PHE A 286 8.02 20.42 19.81
N ARG A 287 6.72 20.16 19.64
CA ARG A 287 5.70 20.42 20.69
C ARG A 287 5.92 19.56 21.94
N LYS A 288 6.61 18.42 21.81
CA LYS A 288 6.96 17.52 22.93
C LYS A 288 8.36 17.75 23.49
N LYS A 289 9.08 18.77 23.00
CA LYS A 289 10.49 19.08 23.37
C LYS A 289 11.47 17.94 23.05
N LEU A 290 11.19 17.14 22.01
CA LEU A 290 11.95 15.98 21.57
C LEU A 290 12.43 16.11 20.11
N PHE A 291 12.53 17.34 19.61
CA PHE A 291 12.89 17.62 18.22
C PHE A 291 14.24 17.00 17.82
N ARG A 292 15.28 17.18 18.63
CA ARG A 292 16.63 16.67 18.34
C ARG A 292 16.64 15.14 18.24
N GLN A 293 15.91 14.45 19.12
CA GLN A 293 15.82 12.99 19.14
C GLN A 293 15.08 12.46 17.92
N MET A 294 13.98 13.10 17.53
CA MET A 294 13.23 12.72 16.33
C MET A 294 14.05 13.00 15.07
N LEU A 295 14.68 14.19 14.98
CA LEU A 295 15.56 14.53 13.86
C LEU A 295 16.69 13.49 13.71
N PHE A 296 17.33 13.10 14.82
CA PHE A 296 18.34 12.04 14.82
C PHE A 296 17.77 10.72 14.24
N CYS A 297 16.58 10.29 14.67
CA CYS A 297 15.96 9.06 14.17
C CYS A 297 15.67 9.12 12.67
N LEU A 298 15.15 10.26 12.19
CA LEU A 298 14.84 10.44 10.76
C LEU A 298 16.12 10.45 9.92
N LEU A 299 17.15 11.21 10.36
CA LEU A 299 18.42 11.24 9.65
C LEU A 299 19.14 9.88 9.71
N ALA A 300 19.12 9.19 10.84
CA ALA A 300 19.72 7.85 10.97
C ALA A 300 19.05 6.84 10.03
N ALA A 301 17.72 6.87 9.88
CA ALA A 301 17.00 6.02 8.95
C ALA A 301 17.36 6.32 7.48
N LEU A 302 17.43 7.61 7.11
CA LEU A 302 17.84 8.03 5.77
C LEU A 302 19.29 7.66 5.45
N LEU A 303 20.21 7.89 6.39
CA LEU A 303 21.62 7.54 6.23
C LEU A 303 21.80 6.02 6.12
N LEU A 304 21.08 5.24 6.92
CA LEU A 304 21.12 3.77 6.83
C LEU A 304 20.62 3.30 5.45
N GLN A 305 19.49 3.82 4.98
CA GLN A 305 18.94 3.50 3.65
C GLN A 305 19.91 3.90 2.54
N TRP A 306 20.41 5.15 2.58
CA TRP A 306 21.34 5.66 1.58
C TRP A 306 22.64 4.86 1.55
N GLY A 307 23.22 4.55 2.73
CA GLY A 307 24.46 3.80 2.86
C GLY A 307 24.32 2.38 2.31
N VAL A 308 23.25 1.66 2.69
CA VAL A 308 23.00 0.30 2.19
C VAL A 308 22.75 0.30 0.68
N ASN A 309 21.89 1.20 0.18
CA ASN A 309 21.58 1.28 -1.24
C ASN A 309 22.83 1.60 -2.09
N THR A 310 23.65 2.57 -1.63
CA THR A 310 24.89 2.95 -2.30
C THR A 310 25.93 1.83 -2.25
N ALA A 311 26.06 1.13 -1.12
CA ALA A 311 26.98 0.01 -0.98
C ALA A 311 26.60 -1.14 -1.94
N LEU A 312 25.31 -1.50 -2.00
CA LEU A 312 24.82 -2.53 -2.91
C LEU A 312 25.02 -2.13 -4.39
N ALA A 313 24.67 -0.89 -4.76
CA ALA A 313 24.83 -0.43 -6.12
C ALA A 313 26.31 -0.46 -6.59
N LYS A 314 27.24 -0.02 -5.72
CA LYS A 314 28.67 -0.09 -5.99
C LYS A 314 29.20 -1.52 -6.05
N ALA A 315 28.75 -2.40 -5.15
CA ALA A 315 29.20 -3.79 -5.09
C ALA A 315 28.88 -4.58 -6.37
N VAL A 316 27.76 -4.26 -7.03
CA VAL A 316 27.33 -4.96 -8.26
C VAL A 316 27.55 -4.13 -9.53
N GLY A 317 28.07 -2.90 -9.43
CA GLY A 317 28.28 -2.02 -10.59
C GLY A 317 26.96 -1.60 -11.26
N ALA A 318 25.89 -1.37 -10.48
CA ALA A 318 24.58 -1.07 -11.04
C ALA A 318 24.56 0.27 -11.80
N LYS A 319 23.97 0.25 -12.99
CA LYS A 319 23.71 1.46 -13.77
C LYS A 319 22.56 2.29 -13.19
N GLY A 320 22.50 3.58 -13.53
CA GLY A 320 21.48 4.52 -13.06
C GLY A 320 20.06 4.07 -13.40
N GLY A 321 19.10 4.59 -12.65
CA GLY A 321 17.69 4.34 -12.89
C GLY A 321 17.13 5.16 -14.04
N GLU A 322 15.93 4.81 -14.45
CA GLU A 322 15.19 5.35 -15.56
C GLU A 322 14.25 6.46 -15.10
N TYR A 323 14.21 7.59 -15.81
CA TYR A 323 13.38 8.74 -15.47
C TYR A 323 11.88 8.46 -15.63
N GLN A 324 11.51 7.59 -16.59
CA GLN A 324 10.10 7.29 -16.90
C GLN A 324 9.31 6.77 -15.68
N GLU A 325 9.97 6.17 -14.70
CA GLU A 325 9.29 5.69 -13.50
C GLU A 325 8.77 6.84 -12.65
N ALA A 326 9.52 7.94 -12.56
CA ALA A 326 9.09 9.15 -11.86
C ALA A 326 8.14 10.02 -12.69
N LEU A 327 8.16 9.86 -14.02
CA LEU A 327 7.41 10.67 -14.97
C LEU A 327 6.12 10.02 -15.47
N SER A 328 5.63 8.95 -14.81
CA SER A 328 4.43 8.22 -15.24
C SER A 328 3.23 9.15 -15.50
N VAL A 329 2.92 10.07 -14.59
CA VAL A 329 1.80 11.02 -14.76
C VAL A 329 2.09 12.04 -15.87
N PRO A 330 3.23 12.77 -15.90
CA PRO A 330 3.57 13.66 -16.98
C PRO A 330 3.54 13.01 -18.38
N ILE A 331 4.06 11.80 -18.50
CA ILE A 331 4.04 11.03 -19.76
C ILE A 331 2.59 10.78 -20.21
N MET A 332 1.73 10.29 -19.29
CA MET A 332 0.33 10.03 -19.60
C MET A 332 -0.45 11.29 -19.96
N GLN A 333 -0.13 12.42 -19.34
CA GLN A 333 -0.75 13.71 -19.62
C GLN A 333 -0.44 14.18 -21.03
N LEU A 334 0.84 14.17 -21.42
CA LEU A 334 1.27 14.51 -22.77
C LEU A 334 0.68 13.54 -23.82
N THR A 335 0.78 12.23 -23.54
CA THR A 335 0.28 11.22 -24.47
C THR A 335 -1.23 11.31 -24.67
N ARG A 336 -2.00 11.65 -23.62
CA ARG A 336 -3.43 11.84 -23.76
C ARG A 336 -3.78 12.97 -24.72
N VAL A 337 -3.12 14.13 -24.61
CA VAL A 337 -3.36 15.25 -25.51
C VAL A 337 -2.95 14.86 -26.93
N TYR A 338 -1.77 14.25 -27.09
CA TYR A 338 -1.28 13.81 -28.38
C TYR A 338 -2.19 12.77 -29.07
N ALA A 339 -2.72 11.81 -28.30
CA ALA A 339 -3.58 10.76 -28.83
C ALA A 339 -5.02 11.24 -29.18
N LEU A 340 -5.53 12.24 -28.47
CA LEU A 340 -6.94 12.65 -28.61
C LEU A 340 -7.12 14.00 -29.35
N ASP A 341 -6.10 14.86 -29.37
CA ASP A 341 -6.20 16.23 -29.87
C ASP A 341 -4.85 16.73 -30.45
N LYS A 342 -4.17 15.87 -31.23
CA LYS A 342 -2.85 16.14 -31.80
C LYS A 342 -2.84 17.44 -32.62
N ASP A 343 -3.89 17.68 -33.41
CA ASP A 343 -3.95 18.79 -34.35
C ASP A 343 -4.05 20.17 -33.66
N SER A 344 -4.40 20.20 -32.39
CA SER A 344 -4.39 21.43 -31.57
C SER A 344 -2.97 21.85 -31.14
N LEU A 345 -1.98 20.95 -31.26
CA LEU A 345 -0.62 21.21 -30.85
C LEU A 345 0.20 21.85 -31.96
N PRO A 346 1.08 22.84 -31.65
CA PRO A 346 2.07 23.34 -32.61
C PRO A 346 2.93 22.20 -33.18
N VAL A 347 3.28 22.26 -34.43
CA VAL A 347 4.12 21.24 -35.10
C VAL A 347 5.45 21.03 -34.36
N SER A 348 6.02 22.09 -33.79
CA SER A 348 7.23 21.99 -32.95
C SER A 348 7.03 21.12 -31.73
N ASP A 349 5.87 21.23 -31.07
CA ASP A 349 5.53 20.49 -29.87
C ASP A 349 5.19 19.04 -30.19
N GLN A 350 4.54 18.78 -31.33
CA GLN A 350 4.33 17.42 -31.85
C GLN A 350 5.66 16.70 -32.08
N ARG A 351 6.62 17.34 -32.77
CA ARG A 351 7.96 16.77 -33.01
C ARG A 351 8.72 16.57 -31.70
N ALA A 352 8.62 17.49 -30.76
CA ALA A 352 9.26 17.36 -29.45
C ALA A 352 8.68 16.19 -28.65
N PHE A 353 7.37 15.98 -28.70
CA PHE A 353 6.73 14.81 -28.09
C PHE A 353 7.19 13.51 -28.76
N GLU A 354 7.14 13.45 -30.11
CA GLU A 354 7.54 12.26 -30.86
C GLU A 354 9.01 11.86 -30.59
N SER A 355 9.88 12.83 -30.37
CA SER A 355 11.31 12.55 -30.07
C SER A 355 11.51 11.84 -28.71
N LEU A 356 10.58 11.94 -27.78
CA LEU A 356 10.65 11.27 -26.48
C LEU A 356 10.42 9.76 -26.52
N PHE A 357 9.99 9.22 -27.67
CA PHE A 357 9.62 7.81 -27.79
C PHE A 357 10.34 7.16 -28.99
N ASP A 358 10.64 5.87 -28.85
CA ASP A 358 11.26 5.08 -29.91
C ASP A 358 10.26 4.55 -30.95
N THR A 359 8.97 4.66 -30.68
CA THR A 359 7.86 4.23 -31.54
C THR A 359 6.66 5.16 -31.36
N PRO A 360 5.73 5.24 -32.32
CA PRO A 360 4.47 5.93 -32.14
C PRO A 360 3.67 5.34 -30.98
N VAL A 361 3.47 6.12 -29.90
CA VAL A 361 2.85 5.63 -28.66
C VAL A 361 1.34 5.94 -28.56
N GLN A 362 0.79 6.73 -29.49
CA GLN A 362 -0.65 7.04 -29.49
C GLN A 362 -1.52 5.79 -29.62
N ASP A 363 -1.08 4.80 -30.39
CA ASP A 363 -1.81 3.54 -30.60
C ASP A 363 -1.72 2.59 -29.38
N LYS A 364 -0.74 2.86 -28.50
CA LYS A 364 -0.53 2.12 -27.25
C LYS A 364 -1.13 2.81 -26.04
N TYR A 365 -1.77 3.97 -26.23
CA TYR A 365 -2.34 4.74 -25.15
C TYR A 365 -3.52 4.00 -24.50
N ASN A 366 -3.33 3.60 -23.24
CA ASN A 366 -4.39 3.11 -22.36
C ASN A 366 -4.57 4.13 -21.23
N PRO A 367 -5.73 4.78 -21.08
CA PRO A 367 -5.92 5.81 -20.06
C PRO A 367 -5.72 5.32 -18.62
N LYS A 368 -5.81 4.01 -18.35
CA LYS A 368 -5.70 3.41 -17.02
C LYS A 368 -4.31 2.90 -16.70
N LEU A 369 -3.36 2.92 -17.67
CA LEU A 369 -2.07 2.26 -17.55
C LEU A 369 -0.98 3.01 -18.29
N SER A 370 0.05 3.46 -17.57
CA SER A 370 1.18 4.17 -18.18
C SER A 370 2.26 3.24 -18.74
N ASP A 371 2.32 1.98 -18.29
CA ASP A 371 3.45 1.10 -18.61
C ASP A 371 3.63 0.88 -20.10
N GLN A 372 2.53 0.72 -20.86
CA GLN A 372 2.58 0.53 -22.31
C GLN A 372 3.21 1.70 -23.06
N VAL A 373 3.10 2.91 -22.52
CA VAL A 373 3.72 4.12 -23.07
C VAL A 373 5.13 4.30 -22.53
N LYS A 374 5.34 4.11 -21.22
CA LYS A 374 6.64 4.28 -20.55
C LYS A 374 7.74 3.38 -21.12
N LEU A 375 7.40 2.15 -21.53
CA LEU A 375 8.35 1.20 -22.10
C LEU A 375 9.07 1.74 -23.34
N HIS A 376 8.48 2.69 -24.01
CA HIS A 376 9.00 3.32 -25.24
C HIS A 376 9.67 4.67 -24.99
N PHE A 377 9.78 5.09 -23.71
CA PHE A 377 10.34 6.39 -23.37
C PHE A 377 11.86 6.40 -23.50
N ARG A 378 12.38 7.39 -24.21
CA ARG A 378 13.81 7.59 -24.45
C ARG A 378 14.44 8.43 -23.36
N ASN A 379 15.00 7.74 -22.35
CA ASN A 379 15.69 8.40 -21.23
C ASN A 379 16.90 9.22 -21.67
N ASP A 380 17.64 8.74 -22.67
CA ASP A 380 18.78 9.42 -23.28
C ASP A 380 18.38 10.79 -23.83
N VAL A 381 17.34 10.82 -24.64
CA VAL A 381 16.82 12.06 -25.25
C VAL A 381 16.27 13.03 -24.20
N PHE A 382 15.59 12.50 -23.17
CA PHE A 382 15.11 13.33 -22.08
C PHE A 382 16.27 13.97 -21.29
N ASP A 383 17.33 13.20 -21.03
CA ASP A 383 18.47 13.63 -20.23
C ASP A 383 19.33 14.70 -20.93
N GLU A 384 19.34 14.72 -22.28
CA GLU A 384 20.01 15.78 -23.06
C GLU A 384 19.42 17.17 -22.77
N ASN A 385 18.11 17.30 -22.59
CA ASN A 385 17.48 18.59 -22.34
C ASN A 385 16.16 18.46 -21.51
N PRO A 386 16.21 18.14 -20.22
CA PRO A 386 15.02 18.01 -19.37
C PRO A 386 14.16 19.27 -19.31
N ALA A 387 14.79 20.45 -19.40
CA ALA A 387 14.09 21.74 -19.35
C ALA A 387 13.18 21.96 -20.58
N LYS A 388 13.59 21.52 -21.76
CA LYS A 388 12.78 21.55 -22.99
C LYS A 388 11.48 20.76 -22.79
N TYR A 389 11.58 19.54 -22.24
CA TYR A 389 10.44 18.64 -22.07
C TYR A 389 9.55 19.04 -20.89
N ALA A 390 10.13 19.58 -19.82
CA ALA A 390 9.36 20.20 -18.74
C ALA A 390 8.56 21.42 -19.23
N SER A 391 9.17 22.24 -20.12
CA SER A 391 8.49 23.37 -20.77
C SER A 391 7.37 22.91 -21.71
N LEU A 392 7.61 21.85 -22.51
CA LEU A 392 6.58 21.22 -23.34
C LEU A 392 5.39 20.78 -22.48
N TRP A 393 5.67 20.01 -21.39
CA TRP A 393 4.64 19.54 -20.48
C TRP A 393 3.83 20.69 -19.87
N LEU A 394 4.49 21.75 -19.41
CA LEU A 394 3.83 22.91 -18.81
C LEU A 394 2.94 23.65 -19.81
N ARG A 395 3.45 23.95 -21.02
CA ARG A 395 2.67 24.66 -22.06
C ARG A 395 1.45 23.85 -22.48
N THR A 396 1.64 22.56 -22.77
CA THR A 396 0.56 21.65 -23.14
C THR A 396 -0.48 21.54 -22.03
N GLY A 397 -0.05 21.48 -20.76
CA GLY A 397 -0.96 21.42 -19.63
C GLY A 397 -1.78 22.70 -19.43
N LEU A 398 -1.19 23.86 -19.66
CA LEU A 398 -1.88 25.14 -19.58
C LEU A 398 -2.94 25.30 -20.68
N SER A 399 -2.68 24.77 -21.88
CA SER A 399 -3.65 24.80 -22.99
C SER A 399 -4.69 23.68 -22.92
N HIS A 400 -4.38 22.54 -22.27
CA HIS A 400 -5.28 21.37 -22.17
C HIS A 400 -5.47 20.87 -20.72
N PRO A 401 -5.89 21.73 -19.77
CA PRO A 401 -5.95 21.38 -18.35
C PRO A 401 -6.93 20.22 -18.05
N ALA A 402 -8.04 20.13 -18.79
CA ALA A 402 -9.01 19.05 -18.64
C ALA A 402 -8.43 17.68 -19.06
N ALA A 403 -7.65 17.63 -20.14
CA ALA A 403 -6.98 16.40 -20.58
C ALA A 403 -5.96 15.93 -19.55
N TYR A 404 -5.18 16.84 -18.98
CA TYR A 404 -4.20 16.56 -17.92
C TYR A 404 -4.84 16.04 -16.64
N LEU A 405 -5.91 16.68 -16.21
CA LEU A 405 -6.67 16.21 -15.05
C LEU A 405 -7.24 14.81 -15.28
N ASN A 406 -7.85 14.58 -16.44
CA ASN A 406 -8.40 13.27 -16.79
C ASN A 406 -7.32 12.19 -16.89
N ALA A 407 -6.13 12.48 -17.45
CA ALA A 407 -5.03 11.51 -17.50
C ALA A 407 -4.63 11.03 -16.11
N TRP A 408 -4.45 11.96 -15.17
CA TRP A 408 -4.10 11.63 -13.79
C TRP A 408 -5.23 10.90 -13.06
N LEU A 409 -6.48 11.35 -13.21
CA LEU A 409 -7.62 10.72 -12.56
C LEU A 409 -7.83 9.29 -13.06
N MET A 410 -7.63 9.02 -14.36
CA MET A 410 -7.83 7.70 -14.93
C MET A 410 -6.84 6.65 -14.40
N THR A 411 -5.60 7.02 -14.11
CA THR A 411 -4.62 6.09 -13.51
C THR A 411 -4.85 5.89 -12.01
N SER A 412 -5.56 6.79 -11.33
CA SER A 412 -5.66 6.82 -9.87
C SER A 412 -7.06 6.56 -9.29
N TYR A 413 -8.15 6.66 -10.09
CA TYR A 413 -9.51 6.65 -9.54
C TYR A 413 -9.86 5.37 -8.76
N GLY A 414 -9.33 4.24 -9.11
CA GLY A 414 -9.59 2.98 -8.40
C GLY A 414 -9.02 2.93 -6.99
N TYR A 415 -8.12 3.86 -6.61
CA TYR A 415 -7.62 3.97 -5.24
C TYR A 415 -8.56 4.73 -4.31
N TRP A 416 -9.47 5.53 -4.84
CA TRP A 416 -10.37 6.37 -4.04
C TRP A 416 -11.86 6.23 -4.42
N TYR A 417 -12.20 5.53 -5.47
CA TYR A 417 -13.58 5.17 -5.81
C TYR A 417 -13.92 3.82 -5.20
N SER A 418 -14.85 3.81 -4.24
CA SER A 418 -15.17 2.63 -3.43
C SER A 418 -15.75 1.45 -4.21
N SER A 419 -16.40 1.69 -5.35
CA SER A 419 -16.94 0.66 -6.25
C SER A 419 -16.09 0.49 -7.51
N GLY A 420 -14.86 1.02 -7.51
CA GLY A 420 -13.94 0.94 -8.62
C GLY A 420 -13.58 -0.49 -9.00
N MET A 421 -13.68 -0.80 -10.29
CA MET A 421 -13.22 -2.06 -10.86
C MET A 421 -11.74 -1.95 -11.25
N ILE A 422 -10.96 -2.97 -10.93
CA ILE A 422 -9.57 -3.07 -11.38
C ILE A 422 -9.60 -3.74 -12.75
N ASP A 423 -9.28 -2.97 -13.79
CA ASP A 423 -9.35 -3.38 -15.18
C ASP A 423 -8.30 -2.65 -16.07
N CYS A 424 -7.16 -2.31 -15.49
CA CYS A 424 -6.09 -1.65 -16.22
C CYS A 424 -5.46 -2.54 -17.30
N TYR A 425 -5.57 -3.86 -17.15
CA TYR A 425 -5.14 -4.84 -18.15
C TYR A 425 -6.30 -5.67 -18.70
N LYS A 426 -6.05 -6.46 -19.75
CA LYS A 426 -7.07 -7.35 -20.34
C LYS A 426 -7.68 -8.25 -19.25
N GLY A 427 -9.00 -8.33 -19.22
CA GLY A 427 -9.75 -9.27 -18.39
C GLY A 427 -9.92 -8.86 -16.93
N ASN A 428 -9.82 -7.58 -16.58
CA ASN A 428 -10.06 -7.10 -15.22
C ASN A 428 -9.26 -7.87 -14.15
N THR A 429 -7.99 -8.06 -14.39
CA THR A 429 -7.10 -8.79 -13.48
C THR A 429 -6.88 -8.00 -12.18
N VAL A 430 -7.12 -8.61 -11.03
CA VAL A 430 -7.06 -7.94 -9.72
C VAL A 430 -5.63 -7.86 -9.21
N TYR A 431 -4.92 -8.98 -9.19
CA TYR A 431 -3.61 -9.06 -8.57
C TYR A 431 -2.47 -8.95 -9.56
N THR A 432 -2.78 -9.02 -10.83
CA THR A 432 -1.81 -9.28 -11.87
C THR A 432 -2.15 -8.55 -13.14
N PHE A 433 -1.21 -8.52 -14.06
CA PHE A 433 -1.42 -7.91 -15.36
C PHE A 433 -0.70 -8.67 -16.47
N THR A 434 -1.21 -8.53 -17.69
CA THR A 434 -0.58 -9.04 -18.89
C THR A 434 -0.24 -7.90 -19.82
N TYR A 435 0.93 -7.94 -20.42
CA TYR A 435 1.24 -7.11 -21.59
C TYR A 435 0.61 -7.76 -22.83
N GLY A 436 0.02 -6.95 -23.69
CA GLY A 436 -0.66 -7.29 -24.93
C GLY A 436 -0.49 -8.72 -25.50
N ASP A 437 0.69 -9.01 -26.02
CA ASP A 437 1.02 -10.28 -26.67
C ASP A 437 1.85 -11.24 -25.81
N SER A 438 2.16 -10.87 -24.55
CA SER A 438 2.85 -11.78 -23.64
C SER A 438 1.90 -12.84 -23.11
N SER A 439 2.41 -14.05 -22.96
CA SER A 439 1.74 -15.15 -22.24
C SER A 439 1.68 -14.92 -20.72
N TYR A 440 2.01 -13.73 -20.29
CA TYR A 440 2.20 -13.28 -18.95
C TYR A 440 0.86 -12.97 -18.29
N PHE A 441 0.32 -13.94 -17.64
CA PHE A 441 -0.85 -13.79 -16.79
C PHE A 441 -0.37 -13.86 -15.35
N GLY A 442 -0.47 -12.82 -14.65
CA GLY A 442 0.09 -12.77 -13.33
C GLY A 442 -0.54 -13.70 -12.30
N TYR A 443 -1.55 -14.44 -12.62
CA TYR A 443 -1.94 -15.59 -11.86
C TYR A 443 -0.97 -16.78 -12.11
N GLU A 444 -0.44 -16.89 -13.31
CA GLU A 444 0.48 -17.95 -13.70
C GLU A 444 1.89 -17.62 -13.18
N THR A 445 2.60 -18.69 -12.81
CA THR A 445 4.01 -18.56 -12.43
C THR A 445 4.84 -18.28 -13.69
N GLU A 446 5.62 -17.20 -13.67
CA GLU A 446 6.49 -16.83 -14.77
C GLU A 446 7.71 -17.72 -14.89
N GLN A 447 8.28 -17.75 -16.09
CA GLN A 447 9.54 -18.43 -16.33
C GLN A 447 10.67 -17.86 -15.44
N PRO A 448 11.59 -18.70 -14.94
CA PRO A 448 11.73 -20.15 -15.20
C PRO A 448 10.88 -21.05 -14.27
N GLY A 449 9.92 -20.50 -13.55
CA GLY A 449 8.99 -21.28 -12.72
C GLY A 449 7.88 -21.92 -13.58
N THR A 450 7.28 -22.97 -13.03
CA THR A 450 6.14 -23.65 -13.65
C THR A 450 5.09 -23.96 -12.60
N ARG A 451 3.85 -23.51 -12.83
CA ARG A 451 2.72 -23.77 -11.92
C ARG A 451 2.38 -25.25 -11.87
N HIS A 452 2.33 -25.79 -10.65
CA HIS A 452 1.82 -27.11 -10.37
C HIS A 452 1.06 -27.10 -9.04
N SER A 453 -0.24 -27.41 -9.06
CA SER A 453 -1.04 -27.40 -7.84
C SER A 453 -1.12 -28.78 -7.21
N PHE A 454 -0.81 -28.89 -5.91
CA PHE A 454 -1.08 -30.08 -5.10
C PHE A 454 -2.48 -30.06 -4.47
N ILE A 455 -3.14 -28.88 -4.45
CA ILE A 455 -4.48 -28.68 -3.88
C ILE A 455 -5.34 -27.87 -4.87
N PRO A 456 -5.94 -28.51 -5.88
CA PRO A 456 -6.55 -27.84 -7.04
C PRO A 456 -7.67 -26.86 -6.73
N TRP A 457 -8.40 -27.00 -5.61
CA TRP A 457 -9.45 -26.06 -5.24
C TRP A 457 -8.89 -24.72 -4.76
N ILE A 458 -7.72 -24.71 -4.12
CA ILE A 458 -7.03 -23.46 -3.73
C ILE A 458 -6.55 -22.74 -4.99
N ASP A 459 -5.94 -23.45 -5.91
CA ASP A 459 -5.51 -22.92 -7.19
C ASP A 459 -6.67 -22.27 -7.94
N ARG A 460 -7.79 -22.99 -8.05
CA ARG A 460 -9.01 -22.49 -8.69
C ARG A 460 -9.54 -21.23 -7.99
N PHE A 461 -9.54 -21.19 -6.66
CA PHE A 461 -9.98 -20.03 -5.90
C PHE A 461 -9.16 -18.78 -6.25
N TYR A 462 -7.83 -18.86 -6.19
CA TYR A 462 -6.97 -17.72 -6.52
C TYR A 462 -7.06 -17.32 -7.98
N LYS A 463 -7.25 -18.28 -8.88
CA LYS A 463 -7.50 -18.04 -10.31
C LYS A 463 -8.78 -17.23 -10.51
N GLU A 464 -9.88 -17.68 -9.91
CA GLU A 464 -11.17 -16.98 -9.99
C GLU A 464 -11.10 -15.56 -9.41
N VAL A 465 -10.50 -15.41 -8.23
CA VAL A 465 -10.35 -14.08 -7.60
C VAL A 465 -9.48 -13.17 -8.46
N SER A 466 -8.45 -13.69 -9.11
CA SER A 466 -7.53 -12.89 -9.92
C SER A 466 -8.10 -12.50 -11.28
N LEU A 467 -8.79 -13.40 -11.96
CA LEU A 467 -9.10 -13.27 -13.39
C LEU A 467 -10.59 -13.06 -13.70
N ASN A 468 -11.50 -13.47 -12.79
CA ASN A 468 -12.92 -13.36 -13.06
C ASN A 468 -13.47 -11.98 -12.66
N PRO A 469 -13.90 -11.13 -13.63
CA PRO A 469 -14.45 -9.82 -13.33
C PRO A 469 -15.70 -9.84 -12.43
N ALA A 470 -16.48 -10.91 -12.48
CA ALA A 470 -17.69 -11.05 -11.67
C ALA A 470 -17.37 -11.09 -10.16
N VAL A 471 -16.20 -11.62 -9.78
CA VAL A 471 -15.74 -11.69 -8.39
C VAL A 471 -15.59 -10.30 -7.78
N GLN A 472 -15.12 -9.31 -8.56
CA GLN A 472 -15.01 -7.93 -8.10
C GLN A 472 -16.36 -7.29 -7.78
N LYS A 473 -17.48 -7.84 -8.28
CA LYS A 473 -18.84 -7.34 -8.02
C LYS A 473 -19.49 -7.99 -6.81
N LEU A 474 -18.91 -9.09 -6.27
CA LEU A 474 -19.43 -9.77 -5.08
C LEU A 474 -19.18 -8.90 -3.84
N PRO A 475 -20.23 -8.51 -3.09
CA PRO A 475 -20.11 -7.48 -2.03
C PRO A 475 -18.99 -7.77 -1.01
N VAL A 476 -18.91 -8.98 -0.48
CA VAL A 476 -17.91 -9.34 0.53
C VAL A 476 -16.51 -9.38 -0.06
N LEU A 477 -16.32 -10.03 -1.22
CA LEU A 477 -15.02 -10.15 -1.87
C LEU A 477 -14.53 -8.79 -2.36
N HIS A 478 -15.43 -7.93 -2.88
CA HIS A 478 -15.09 -6.58 -3.26
C HIS A 478 -14.36 -5.82 -2.14
N TRP A 479 -14.88 -5.88 -0.91
CA TRP A 479 -14.26 -5.19 0.24
C TRP A 479 -12.89 -5.76 0.63
N LEU A 480 -12.62 -7.01 0.30
CA LEU A 480 -11.33 -7.67 0.57
C LEU A 480 -10.27 -7.41 -0.50
N ILE A 481 -10.68 -6.96 -1.69
CA ILE A 481 -9.78 -6.80 -2.84
C ILE A 481 -9.71 -5.37 -3.38
N SER A 482 -10.73 -4.52 -3.10
CA SER A 482 -10.80 -3.15 -3.65
C SER A 482 -9.96 -2.14 -2.86
N PRO A 483 -8.95 -1.51 -3.49
CA PRO A 483 -8.21 -0.41 -2.89
C PRO A 483 -9.09 0.77 -2.47
N GLY A 484 -10.05 1.16 -3.33
CA GLY A 484 -10.93 2.29 -3.07
C GLY A 484 -11.91 2.05 -1.92
N ALA A 485 -12.45 0.83 -1.80
CA ALA A 485 -13.29 0.46 -0.64
C ALA A 485 -12.49 0.53 0.65
N LEU A 486 -11.27 -0.03 0.64
CA LEU A 486 -10.38 -0.01 1.80
C LEU A 486 -9.94 1.41 2.18
N PHE A 487 -9.65 2.26 1.20
CA PHE A 487 -9.37 3.69 1.44
C PHE A 487 -10.49 4.36 2.25
N TRP A 488 -11.76 4.14 1.89
CA TRP A 488 -12.89 4.72 2.61
C TRP A 488 -13.07 4.14 4.01
N ILE A 489 -12.72 2.88 4.25
CA ILE A 489 -12.65 2.31 5.61
C ILE A 489 -11.58 3.06 6.43
N TRP A 490 -10.40 3.28 5.88
CA TRP A 490 -9.32 4.03 6.55
C TRP A 490 -9.74 5.46 6.87
N VAL A 491 -10.37 6.15 5.93
CA VAL A 491 -10.91 7.51 6.15
C VAL A 491 -11.96 7.51 7.25
N PHE A 492 -12.92 6.58 7.21
CA PHE A 492 -13.98 6.43 8.21
C PHE A 492 -13.40 6.24 9.62
N LEU A 493 -12.49 5.31 9.80
CA LEU A 493 -11.86 5.02 11.08
C LEU A 493 -11.05 6.23 11.58
N SER A 494 -10.32 6.90 10.69
CA SER A 494 -9.53 8.09 11.01
C SER A 494 -10.41 9.26 11.48
N PHE A 495 -11.52 9.53 10.79
CA PHE A 495 -12.51 10.52 11.23
C PHE A 495 -13.05 10.18 12.62
N GLY A 496 -13.38 8.90 12.87
CA GLY A 496 -13.85 8.46 14.17
C GLY A 496 -12.84 8.67 15.29
N ILE A 497 -11.55 8.42 15.05
CA ILE A 497 -10.46 8.67 16.00
C ILE A 497 -10.36 10.18 16.31
N VAL A 498 -10.44 11.04 15.29
CA VAL A 498 -10.39 12.50 15.45
C VAL A 498 -11.54 13.01 16.31
N LEU A 499 -12.76 12.53 16.06
CA LEU A 499 -13.96 12.95 16.76
C LEU A 499 -13.97 12.55 18.23
N ARG A 500 -13.22 11.52 18.60
CA ARG A 500 -13.03 11.11 20.00
C ARG A 500 -11.98 11.94 20.73
N GLY A 501 -11.48 13.02 20.11
CA GLY A 501 -10.44 13.90 20.66
C GLY A 501 -9.04 13.29 20.69
N SER A 502 -8.83 12.20 19.97
CA SER A 502 -7.59 11.41 20.02
C SER A 502 -6.69 11.64 18.80
N ARG A 503 -6.58 12.87 18.32
CA ARG A 503 -5.82 13.24 17.11
C ARG A 503 -4.38 12.72 17.11
N THR A 504 -3.73 12.67 18.26
CA THR A 504 -2.36 12.16 18.40
C THR A 504 -2.23 10.68 18.03
N LEU A 505 -3.33 9.91 18.11
CA LEU A 505 -3.33 8.51 17.70
C LEU A 505 -3.21 8.33 16.17
N LEU A 506 -3.43 9.38 15.37
CA LEU A 506 -3.23 9.34 13.92
C LEU A 506 -1.78 9.61 13.49
N ILE A 507 -0.95 10.15 14.37
CA ILE A 507 0.46 10.45 14.04
C ILE A 507 1.22 9.21 13.56
N PRO A 508 1.08 8.01 14.14
CA PRO A 508 1.74 6.81 13.66
C PRO A 508 1.35 6.38 12.24
N TYR A 509 0.20 6.83 11.76
CA TYR A 509 -0.35 6.49 10.43
C TYR A 509 -0.01 7.55 9.37
N LEU A 510 0.67 8.65 9.73
CA LEU A 510 1.13 9.66 8.77
C LEU A 510 2.00 9.06 7.65
N PRO A 511 2.97 8.16 7.94
CA PRO A 511 3.75 7.52 6.88
C PRO A 511 2.88 6.67 5.94
N VAL A 512 1.86 5.98 6.47
CA VAL A 512 0.90 5.20 5.67
C VAL A 512 0.15 6.11 4.71
N GLY A 513 -0.37 7.23 5.20
CA GLY A 513 -1.03 8.25 4.38
C GLY A 513 -0.09 8.88 3.35
N ALA A 514 1.16 9.15 3.73
CA ALA A 514 2.17 9.69 2.81
C ALA A 514 2.51 8.72 1.67
N VAL A 515 2.66 7.43 1.97
CA VAL A 515 2.82 6.38 0.94
C VAL A 515 1.61 6.35 0.02
N PHE A 516 0.39 6.44 0.55
CA PHE A 516 -0.83 6.48 -0.26
C PHE A 516 -0.84 7.65 -1.25
N LEU A 517 -0.41 8.84 -0.81
CA LEU A 517 -0.30 10.01 -1.70
C LEU A 517 0.69 9.77 -2.85
N THR A 518 1.81 9.08 -2.61
CA THR A 518 2.75 8.75 -3.69
C THR A 518 2.19 7.75 -4.68
N VAL A 519 1.32 6.83 -4.23
CA VAL A 519 0.68 5.84 -5.10
C VAL A 519 -0.31 6.47 -6.08
N LEU A 520 -0.93 7.60 -5.72
CA LEU A 520 -1.80 8.36 -6.64
C LEU A 520 -1.05 8.93 -7.86
N LEU A 521 0.28 8.96 -7.82
CA LEU A 521 1.15 9.35 -8.93
C LEU A 521 1.75 8.12 -9.65
N GLY A 522 1.25 6.93 -9.33
CA GLY A 522 1.73 5.67 -9.89
C GLY A 522 1.19 5.36 -11.29
N PRO A 523 1.66 4.24 -11.87
CA PRO A 523 1.38 3.89 -13.27
C PRO A 523 -0.04 3.44 -13.53
N CYS A 524 -0.71 2.85 -12.55
CA CYS A 524 -2.06 2.30 -12.67
C CYS A 524 -2.63 1.94 -11.28
N THR A 525 -3.91 1.57 -11.23
CA THR A 525 -4.54 1.08 -10.00
C THR A 525 -4.39 -0.42 -9.87
N LEU A 526 -3.57 -0.86 -8.90
CA LEU A 526 -3.44 -2.28 -8.52
C LEU A 526 -3.36 -2.42 -6.99
N PRO A 527 -3.88 -3.54 -6.40
CA PRO A 527 -3.79 -3.81 -4.96
C PRO A 527 -2.35 -3.90 -4.46
N ARG A 528 -1.39 -4.35 -5.29
CA ARG A 528 0.03 -4.47 -4.93
C ARG A 528 0.61 -3.17 -4.37
N TYR A 529 0.22 -2.02 -4.90
CA TYR A 529 0.77 -0.73 -4.50
C TYR A 529 0.23 -0.23 -3.16
N VAL A 530 -0.87 -0.81 -2.67
CA VAL A 530 -1.54 -0.40 -1.42
C VAL A 530 -1.78 -1.55 -0.45
N VAL A 531 -1.11 -2.70 -0.63
CA VAL A 531 -1.25 -3.89 0.25
C VAL A 531 -1.06 -3.56 1.74
N TYR A 532 -0.21 -2.61 2.05
CA TYR A 532 0.04 -2.13 3.42
C TYR A 532 -1.22 -1.61 4.12
N LEU A 533 -2.26 -1.19 3.37
CA LEU A 533 -3.54 -0.78 3.96
C LEU A 533 -4.27 -1.99 4.57
N TRP A 534 -4.25 -3.17 3.89
CA TRP A 534 -4.80 -4.41 4.47
C TRP A 534 -4.00 -4.85 5.69
N LEU A 535 -2.66 -4.82 5.61
CA LEU A 535 -1.80 -5.23 6.71
C LEU A 535 -1.95 -4.33 7.94
N GLY A 536 -2.14 -3.03 7.73
CA GLY A 536 -2.28 -2.04 8.81
C GLY A 536 -3.71 -1.87 9.33
N LEU A 537 -4.73 -2.38 8.62
CA LEU A 537 -6.14 -2.22 8.99
C LEU A 537 -6.45 -2.69 10.42
N PRO A 538 -5.99 -3.87 10.88
CA PRO A 538 -6.25 -4.32 12.24
C PRO A 538 -5.72 -3.36 13.30
N LEU A 539 -4.55 -2.77 13.08
CA LEU A 539 -3.94 -1.83 14.01
C LEU A 539 -4.77 -0.54 14.13
N LEU A 540 -5.21 0.02 12.98
CA LEU A 540 -6.06 1.21 12.96
C LEU A 540 -7.44 0.94 13.58
N LEU A 541 -8.02 -0.22 13.29
CA LEU A 541 -9.30 -0.65 13.84
C LEU A 541 -9.21 -0.84 15.37
N TRP A 542 -8.11 -1.40 15.86
CA TRP A 542 -7.84 -1.47 17.31
C TRP A 542 -7.81 -0.08 17.94
N ASP A 543 -7.08 0.86 17.35
CA ASP A 543 -7.01 2.22 17.87
C ASP A 543 -8.37 2.92 17.82
N PHE A 544 -9.15 2.69 16.79
CA PHE A 544 -10.52 3.16 16.71
C PHE A 544 -11.42 2.56 17.80
N LEU A 545 -11.36 1.27 18.07
CA LEU A 545 -12.25 0.60 19.01
C LEU A 545 -11.87 0.82 20.48
N TYR A 546 -10.59 0.81 20.82
CA TYR A 546 -10.14 0.61 22.20
C TYR A 546 -9.24 1.73 22.74
N CYS A 547 -8.67 2.58 21.90
CA CYS A 547 -7.73 3.60 22.37
C CYS A 547 -8.43 4.90 22.70
N ARG A 548 -8.20 5.38 23.94
CA ARG A 548 -8.61 6.70 24.41
C ARG A 548 -7.49 7.70 24.15
N GLY A 549 -7.80 8.85 23.58
CA GLY A 549 -6.93 10.01 23.69
C GLY A 549 -6.79 10.39 25.17
N ARG A 550 -5.58 10.64 25.61
CA ARG A 550 -5.40 11.34 26.90
C ARG A 550 -5.98 12.75 26.74
N GLN A 551 -7.18 12.96 27.25
CA GLN A 551 -7.69 14.32 27.42
C GLN A 551 -6.80 15.00 28.45
N GLY A 552 -6.07 16.02 28.03
CA GLY A 552 -5.40 17.00 28.89
C GLY A 552 -4.17 16.48 29.67
N GLN A 553 -3.03 16.42 29.06
CA GLN A 553 -1.74 16.81 29.65
C GLN A 553 -0.91 17.57 28.63
#